data_5e22d2d40d85d35d5c5895d7201f2a31
#
_entry.id   5e22d2d40d85d35d5c5895d7201f2a31
#
_cell.length_a   1.000
_cell.length_b   1.000
_cell.length_c   1.000
_cell.angle_alpha   90.00
_cell.angle_beta   90.00
_cell.angle_gamma   90.00
#
_symmetry.space_group_name_H-M   'P 1'
#
loop_
_entity.id
_entity.type
_entity.pdbx_description
1 polymer ?
#
loop_
_entity_poly.entity_id
_entity_poly.type
_entity_poly.pdbx_seq_one_letter_code
_entity_poly.pdbx_strand_id
1 'polypeptide(L)'
;GVPNTPVDIESGTFQTFVLSLTPNGALAPTQVEFAFACTNSGLAGQIPGVNSLLLSGSDTDVADVIALAATLTGLGITDIPGTTGTGFFSVATVNLGIEDEIEVQADTGETALPVTLTMCETDPSTAVCINPASPSAAPVTTTIATNATPTFAVFVTGTDNVPFDPANNRVFVNFKDSSGLTRGGTSVAVRTQ
;
A
#
# COMPACT_ATOMS: atom_id res chain seq x y z
N GLY A 1 27.90 -7.34 -5.06
CA GLY A 1 27.48 -8.22 -6.16
C GLY A 1 27.81 -7.60 -7.50
N VAL A 2 27.88 -8.41 -8.54
CA VAL A 2 28.07 -7.92 -9.92
C VAL A 2 26.68 -7.63 -10.49
N PRO A 3 26.43 -6.42 -11.05
CA PRO A 3 25.12 -6.09 -11.62
C PRO A 3 24.68 -7.10 -12.69
N ASN A 4 23.40 -7.42 -12.71
CA ASN A 4 22.75 -8.30 -13.68
C ASN A 4 23.38 -9.70 -13.79
N THR A 5 24.00 -10.19 -12.74
CA THR A 5 24.57 -11.54 -12.69
C THR A 5 23.53 -12.51 -12.08
N PRO A 6 23.22 -13.62 -12.78
CA PRO A 6 22.35 -14.64 -12.23
C PRO A 6 22.89 -15.20 -10.90
N VAL A 7 21.99 -15.52 -9.99
CA VAL A 7 22.32 -16.15 -8.70
C VAL A 7 21.44 -17.37 -8.50
N ASP A 8 21.96 -18.38 -7.87
CA ASP A 8 21.20 -19.55 -7.46
C ASP A 8 20.51 -19.25 -6.12
N ILE A 9 19.21 -19.53 -6.05
CA ILE A 9 18.41 -19.41 -4.84
C ILE A 9 17.97 -20.81 -4.45
N GLU A 10 18.52 -21.32 -3.36
CA GLU A 10 18.20 -22.65 -2.86
C GLU A 10 16.76 -22.73 -2.34
N SER A 11 16.17 -23.90 -2.41
CA SER A 11 14.80 -24.13 -1.91
C SER A 11 14.65 -23.72 -0.45
N GLY A 12 13.63 -22.91 -0.14
CA GLY A 12 13.36 -22.41 1.21
C GLY A 12 14.26 -21.27 1.66
N THR A 13 15.12 -20.73 0.78
CA THR A 13 15.95 -19.57 1.06
C THR A 13 15.45 -18.32 0.33
N PHE A 14 16.09 -17.18 0.61
CA PHE A 14 15.79 -15.90 -0.05
C PHE A 14 17.07 -15.22 -0.51
N GLN A 15 16.94 -14.36 -1.50
CA GLN A 15 18.02 -13.51 -2.02
C GLN A 15 17.58 -12.05 -1.98
N THR A 16 18.44 -11.19 -1.47
CA THR A 16 18.23 -9.74 -1.51
C THR A 16 18.95 -9.11 -2.67
N PHE A 17 18.32 -8.10 -3.26
CA PHE A 17 18.90 -7.31 -4.34
C PHE A 17 18.89 -5.83 -3.94
N VAL A 18 19.97 -5.13 -4.25
CA VAL A 18 20.06 -3.68 -4.06
C VAL A 18 19.92 -3.02 -5.43
N LEU A 19 19.01 -2.08 -5.50
CA LEU A 19 18.76 -1.27 -6.71
C LEU A 19 19.20 0.16 -6.42
N SER A 20 19.92 0.75 -7.36
CA SER A 20 20.29 2.17 -7.30
C SER A 20 19.66 2.88 -8.49
N LEU A 21 18.88 3.89 -8.20
CA LEU A 21 18.21 4.73 -9.18
C LEU A 21 18.79 6.13 -9.09
N THR A 22 19.23 6.68 -10.21
CA THR A 22 19.76 8.04 -10.28
C THR A 22 18.81 8.85 -11.16
N PRO A 23 18.05 9.80 -10.60
CA PRO A 23 17.19 10.65 -11.40
C PRO A 23 18.03 11.60 -12.25
N ASN A 24 17.56 11.88 -13.46
CA ASN A 24 18.13 12.88 -14.36
C ASN A 24 17.14 14.01 -14.71
N GLY A 25 16.06 14.12 -13.95
CA GLY A 25 15.02 15.12 -14.08
C GLY A 25 13.78 14.76 -13.27
N ALA A 26 12.79 15.64 -13.26
CA ALA A 26 11.50 15.40 -12.63
C ALA A 26 10.78 14.21 -13.29
N LEU A 27 10.12 13.38 -12.48
CA LEU A 27 9.37 12.21 -12.89
C LEU A 27 8.03 12.19 -12.13
N ALA A 28 6.92 12.16 -12.85
CA ALA A 28 5.61 11.94 -12.24
C ALA A 28 5.56 10.56 -11.55
N PRO A 29 4.73 10.36 -10.51
CA PRO A 29 4.58 9.08 -9.85
C PRO A 29 4.33 7.95 -10.87
N THR A 30 5.25 7.00 -10.91
CA THR A 30 5.29 5.93 -11.91
C THR A 30 5.59 4.61 -11.22
N GLN A 31 4.84 3.57 -11.56
CA GLN A 31 5.13 2.21 -11.09
C GLN A 31 6.32 1.64 -11.88
N VAL A 32 7.40 1.35 -11.19
CA VAL A 32 8.58 0.69 -11.75
C VAL A 32 8.49 -0.80 -11.46
N GLU A 33 8.48 -1.60 -12.50
CA GLU A 33 8.41 -3.05 -12.42
C GLU A 33 9.80 -3.67 -12.52
N PHE A 34 10.08 -4.62 -11.63
CA PHE A 34 11.33 -5.37 -11.62
C PHE A 34 11.10 -6.78 -12.20
N ALA A 35 11.75 -7.08 -13.30
CA ALA A 35 11.67 -8.40 -13.92
C ALA A 35 12.63 -9.39 -13.24
N PHE A 36 12.07 -10.40 -12.58
CA PHE A 36 12.81 -11.53 -12.03
C PHE A 36 12.55 -12.75 -12.89
N ALA A 37 13.54 -13.14 -13.71
CA ALA A 37 13.44 -14.30 -14.59
C ALA A 37 14.23 -15.47 -14.02
N CYS A 38 13.58 -16.61 -13.85
CA CYS A 38 14.19 -17.86 -13.41
C CYS A 38 14.33 -18.81 -14.59
N THR A 39 15.46 -19.51 -14.69
CA THR A 39 15.70 -20.47 -15.78
C THR A 39 14.81 -21.70 -15.68
N ASN A 40 14.35 -22.05 -14.47
CA ASN A 40 13.52 -23.24 -14.19
C ASN A 40 12.03 -22.95 -14.09
N SER A 41 11.58 -21.68 -13.95
CA SER A 41 10.16 -21.34 -13.82
C SER A 41 9.71 -20.15 -14.68
N GLY A 42 10.64 -19.54 -15.40
CA GLY A 42 10.36 -18.39 -16.24
C GLY A 42 10.27 -17.07 -15.47
N LEU A 43 9.53 -16.11 -16.01
CA LEU A 43 9.36 -14.78 -15.42
C LEU A 43 8.40 -14.85 -14.23
N ALA A 44 8.79 -14.24 -13.10
CA ALA A 44 7.89 -14.05 -11.96
C ALA A 44 6.77 -13.06 -12.34
N GLY A 45 5.55 -13.34 -11.86
CA GLY A 45 4.41 -12.45 -12.08
C GLY A 45 4.64 -11.06 -11.47
N GLN A 46 4.28 -10.04 -12.20
CA GLN A 46 4.35 -8.65 -11.78
C GLN A 46 2.94 -8.12 -11.56
N ILE A 47 2.75 -7.45 -10.42
CA ILE A 47 1.47 -6.90 -10.03
C ILE A 47 1.72 -5.45 -9.61
N PRO A 48 1.36 -4.46 -10.44
CA PRO A 48 1.53 -3.04 -10.13
C PRO A 48 0.91 -2.69 -8.77
N GLY A 49 1.65 -1.91 -7.98
CA GLY A 49 1.24 -1.53 -6.62
C GLY A 49 1.39 -2.64 -5.55
N VAL A 50 1.89 -3.84 -5.92
CA VAL A 50 2.13 -4.95 -4.99
C VAL A 50 3.62 -5.32 -4.92
N ASN A 51 4.23 -5.68 -6.05
CA ASN A 51 5.65 -6.03 -6.16
C ASN A 51 6.39 -5.11 -7.17
N SER A 52 5.89 -3.91 -7.34
CA SER A 52 6.51 -2.80 -8.06
C SER A 52 6.94 -1.71 -7.08
N LEU A 53 7.74 -0.77 -7.56
CA LEU A 53 8.15 0.42 -6.82
C LEU A 53 7.41 1.65 -7.36
N LEU A 54 6.68 2.37 -6.51
CA LEU A 54 6.19 3.71 -6.86
C LEU A 54 7.38 4.67 -6.77
N LEU A 55 7.79 5.19 -7.92
CA LEU A 55 8.91 6.13 -8.04
C LEU A 55 8.40 7.47 -8.54
N SER A 56 8.79 8.54 -7.87
CA SER A 56 8.60 9.91 -8.34
C SER A 56 9.86 10.73 -8.12
N GLY A 57 10.01 11.80 -8.86
CA GLY A 57 11.07 12.79 -8.68
C GLY A 57 10.52 14.19 -8.93
N SER A 58 10.88 15.14 -8.10
CA SER A 58 10.44 16.54 -8.21
C SER A 58 11.65 17.47 -8.18
N ASP A 59 11.57 18.56 -8.94
CA ASP A 59 12.56 19.64 -8.89
C ASP A 59 12.32 20.58 -7.69
N THR A 60 11.22 20.40 -6.97
CA THR A 60 10.89 21.11 -5.73
C THR A 60 10.59 20.11 -4.62
N ASP A 61 10.76 20.54 -3.38
CA ASP A 61 10.39 19.71 -2.25
C ASP A 61 8.89 19.42 -2.27
N VAL A 62 8.52 18.17 -2.03
CA VAL A 62 7.13 17.65 -1.98
C VAL A 62 6.97 16.71 -0.80
N ALA A 63 5.74 16.42 -0.42
CA ALA A 63 5.47 15.33 0.53
C ALA A 63 5.97 13.98 -0.03
N ASP A 64 6.50 13.13 0.85
CA ASP A 64 6.99 11.78 0.53
C ASP A 64 6.55 10.82 1.64
N VAL A 65 5.46 10.12 1.40
CA VAL A 65 4.78 9.30 2.41
C VAL A 65 5.15 7.83 2.25
N ILE A 66 5.91 7.32 3.20
CA ILE A 66 6.11 5.87 3.34
C ILE A 66 4.95 5.31 4.15
N ALA A 67 4.26 4.30 3.61
CA ALA A 67 3.11 3.67 4.24
C ALA A 67 3.32 2.15 4.37
N LEU A 68 3.05 1.62 5.56
CA LEU A 68 3.16 0.20 5.88
C LEU A 68 1.83 -0.31 6.43
N ALA A 69 1.26 -1.30 5.78
CA ALA A 69 0.06 -1.96 6.27
C ALA A 69 0.39 -3.08 7.24
N ALA A 70 -0.39 -3.21 8.31
CA ALA A 70 -0.31 -4.28 9.29
C ALA A 70 -1.67 -4.97 9.42
N THR A 71 -1.68 -6.29 9.27
CA THR A 71 -2.86 -7.15 9.43
C THR A 71 -2.77 -7.94 10.73
N LEU A 72 -3.89 -8.41 11.25
CA LEU A 72 -3.95 -9.15 12.53
C LEU A 72 -3.04 -10.39 12.55
N THR A 73 -2.89 -11.07 11.42
CA THR A 73 -2.06 -12.27 11.31
C THR A 73 -0.61 -11.97 10.97
N GLY A 74 -0.28 -10.74 10.59
CA GLY A 74 1.05 -10.38 10.07
C GLY A 74 1.36 -10.93 8.68
N LEU A 75 0.38 -11.53 7.99
CA LEU A 75 0.56 -12.17 6.68
C LEU A 75 0.25 -11.25 5.49
N GLY A 76 -0.12 -9.97 5.75
CA GLY A 76 -0.55 -9.05 4.69
C GLY A 76 -1.91 -9.43 4.08
N ILE A 77 -2.72 -10.20 4.82
CA ILE A 77 -4.05 -10.64 4.40
C ILE A 77 -5.05 -10.23 5.49
N THR A 78 -6.12 -9.56 5.07
CA THR A 78 -7.27 -9.27 5.93
C THR A 78 -8.37 -10.29 5.67
N ASP A 79 -8.70 -11.03 6.71
CA ASP A 79 -9.77 -12.01 6.70
C ASP A 79 -11.11 -11.33 7.05
N ILE A 80 -12.12 -11.55 6.22
CA ILE A 80 -13.50 -11.09 6.42
C ILE A 80 -14.30 -12.27 6.94
N PRO A 81 -14.85 -12.21 8.16
CA PRO A 81 -15.62 -13.33 8.73
C PRO A 81 -16.92 -13.56 7.95
N GLY A 82 -17.09 -14.73 7.35
CA GLY A 82 -18.22 -15.02 6.46
C GLY A 82 -18.24 -14.08 5.25
N THR A 83 -19.36 -14.01 4.56
CA THR A 83 -19.53 -13.18 3.36
C THR A 83 -19.95 -11.73 3.65
N THR A 84 -20.37 -11.42 4.89
CA THR A 84 -20.91 -10.10 5.28
C THR A 84 -20.29 -9.53 6.56
N GLY A 85 -19.24 -10.20 7.07
CA GLY A 85 -18.50 -9.69 8.24
C GLY A 85 -17.58 -8.54 7.89
N THR A 86 -16.92 -8.00 8.89
CA THR A 86 -15.94 -6.91 8.73
C THR A 86 -14.56 -7.38 9.19
N GLY A 87 -13.59 -7.35 8.28
CA GLY A 87 -12.18 -7.41 8.59
C GLY A 87 -11.58 -6.01 8.69
N PHE A 88 -10.40 -5.88 9.26
CA PHE A 88 -9.70 -4.60 9.30
C PHE A 88 -8.19 -4.76 9.24
N PHE A 89 -7.51 -3.69 8.86
CA PHE A 89 -6.06 -3.56 8.96
C PHE A 89 -5.68 -2.12 9.31
N SER A 90 -4.49 -1.95 9.83
CA SER A 90 -3.94 -0.64 10.16
C SER A 90 -2.88 -0.24 9.16
N VAL A 91 -2.70 1.07 8.96
CA VAL A 91 -1.62 1.64 8.16
C VAL A 91 -0.83 2.60 9.04
N ALA A 92 0.46 2.37 9.16
CA ALA A 92 1.40 3.30 9.77
C ALA A 92 2.13 4.05 8.66
N THR A 93 2.38 5.34 8.89
CA THR A 93 3.03 6.19 7.88
C THR A 93 4.17 7.01 8.47
N VAL A 94 5.01 7.53 7.59
CA VAL A 94 5.93 8.63 7.88
C VAL A 94 6.04 9.52 6.65
N ASN A 95 5.95 10.84 6.82
CA ASN A 95 6.24 11.79 5.76
C ASN A 95 7.71 12.20 5.84
N LEU A 96 8.53 11.78 4.88
CA LEU A 96 9.95 12.15 4.79
C LEU A 96 10.16 13.45 4.00
N GLY A 97 9.11 13.94 3.31
CA GLY A 97 9.13 15.19 2.56
C GLY A 97 8.68 16.41 3.38
N ILE A 98 8.26 17.45 2.69
CA ILE A 98 7.69 18.65 3.34
C ILE A 98 6.27 18.36 3.85
N GLU A 99 5.82 19.22 4.77
CA GLU A 99 4.42 19.25 5.21
C GLU A 99 3.50 19.53 4.02
N ASP A 100 2.41 18.76 3.93
CA ASP A 100 1.37 18.97 2.91
C ASP A 100 0.01 18.46 3.42
N GLU A 101 -1.06 18.96 2.80
CA GLU A 101 -2.40 18.40 2.96
C GLU A 101 -2.53 17.15 2.09
N ILE A 102 -2.80 16.03 2.73
CA ILE A 102 -2.86 14.71 2.09
C ILE A 102 -4.29 14.17 2.15
N GLU A 103 -4.82 13.78 1.00
CA GLU A 103 -6.01 12.98 0.88
C GLU A 103 -5.63 11.49 0.94
N VAL A 104 -6.18 10.78 1.92
CA VAL A 104 -5.97 9.34 2.10
C VAL A 104 -7.23 8.61 1.68
N GLN A 105 -7.10 7.71 0.71
CA GLN A 105 -8.21 6.97 0.13
C GLN A 105 -7.93 5.47 0.12
N ALA A 106 -8.93 4.68 0.52
CA ALA A 106 -8.91 3.22 0.35
C ALA A 106 -9.78 2.83 -0.86
N ASP A 107 -9.25 1.97 -1.74
CA ASP A 107 -9.96 1.45 -2.91
C ASP A 107 -9.55 0.00 -3.23
N THR A 108 -10.22 -0.64 -4.18
CA THR A 108 -9.92 -2.01 -4.64
C THR A 108 -9.13 -2.04 -5.95
N GLY A 109 -8.59 -0.90 -6.36
CA GLY A 109 -7.89 -0.76 -7.64
C GLY A 109 -8.79 -1.06 -8.84
N GLU A 110 -8.26 -1.78 -9.80
CA GLU A 110 -9.00 -2.14 -11.01
C GLU A 110 -9.96 -3.32 -10.82
N THR A 111 -9.83 -4.06 -9.71
CA THR A 111 -10.67 -5.23 -9.44
C THR A 111 -11.90 -4.83 -8.63
N ALA A 112 -13.08 -5.01 -9.22
CA ALA A 112 -14.33 -4.81 -8.48
C ALA A 112 -14.54 -5.96 -7.49
N LEU A 113 -14.29 -5.69 -6.21
CA LEU A 113 -14.54 -6.65 -5.13
C LEU A 113 -15.90 -6.40 -4.47
N PRO A 114 -16.61 -7.46 -4.04
CA PRO A 114 -17.87 -7.32 -3.32
C PRO A 114 -17.62 -6.94 -1.85
N VAL A 115 -17.06 -5.74 -1.66
CA VAL A 115 -16.77 -5.18 -0.34
C VAL A 115 -17.15 -3.71 -0.26
N THR A 116 -17.41 -3.23 0.94
CA THR A 116 -17.48 -1.79 1.24
C THR A 116 -16.29 -1.42 2.14
N LEU A 117 -15.70 -0.27 1.87
CA LEU A 117 -14.54 0.23 2.57
C LEU A 117 -14.91 1.46 3.39
N THR A 118 -14.47 1.48 4.65
CA THR A 118 -14.51 2.69 5.48
C THR A 118 -13.17 2.85 6.18
N MET A 119 -12.79 4.08 6.48
CA MET A 119 -11.51 4.36 7.10
C MET A 119 -11.56 5.58 8.01
N CYS A 120 -10.56 5.71 8.86
CA CYS A 120 -10.30 6.89 9.67
C CYS A 120 -8.81 7.04 9.96
N GLU A 121 -8.36 8.26 10.20
CA GLU A 121 -7.11 8.49 10.90
C GLU A 121 -7.29 8.12 12.38
N THR A 122 -6.27 7.52 12.98
CA THR A 122 -6.33 7.04 14.36
C THR A 122 -5.30 7.74 15.24
N ASP A 123 -5.62 7.90 16.50
CA ASP A 123 -4.62 8.21 17.52
C ASP A 123 -3.65 7.03 17.64
N PRO A 124 -2.33 7.21 17.43
CA PRO A 124 -1.37 6.11 17.39
C PRO A 124 -1.16 5.42 18.74
N SER A 125 -1.59 6.02 19.84
CA SER A 125 -1.43 5.46 21.19
C SER A 125 -2.66 4.65 21.63
N THR A 126 -3.84 5.00 21.15
CA THR A 126 -5.12 4.40 21.56
C THR A 126 -5.81 3.61 20.47
N ALA A 127 -5.38 3.80 19.20
CA ALA A 127 -6.01 3.26 18.00
C ALA A 127 -7.49 3.71 17.79
N VAL A 128 -7.91 4.76 18.48
CA VAL A 128 -9.26 5.33 18.34
C VAL A 128 -9.29 6.27 17.13
N CYS A 129 -10.37 6.23 16.36
CA CYS A 129 -10.59 7.16 15.26
C CYS A 129 -10.65 8.62 15.78
N ILE A 130 -9.90 9.51 15.13
CA ILE A 130 -9.85 10.94 15.43
C ILE A 130 -10.31 11.79 14.24
N ASN A 131 -10.10 11.32 13.01
CA ASN A 131 -10.48 12.04 11.80
C ASN A 131 -10.90 11.05 10.67
N PRO A 132 -12.17 10.95 10.31
CA PRO A 132 -13.31 11.38 11.14
C PRO A 132 -13.41 10.53 12.42
N ALA A 133 -14.10 11.02 13.42
CA ALA A 133 -14.27 10.35 14.71
C ALA A 133 -15.00 8.98 14.62
N SER A 134 -15.53 8.65 13.45
CA SER A 134 -16.09 7.34 13.11
C SER A 134 -15.68 6.99 11.69
N PRO A 135 -15.38 5.72 11.36
CA PRO A 135 -14.98 5.33 10.02
C PRO A 135 -15.96 5.79 8.94
N SER A 136 -15.45 6.35 7.86
CA SER A 136 -16.22 6.90 6.74
C SER A 136 -15.77 6.27 5.42
N ALA A 137 -16.69 6.17 4.46
CA ALA A 137 -16.37 5.78 3.08
C ALA A 137 -15.76 6.93 2.26
N ALA A 138 -15.87 8.17 2.74
CA ALA A 138 -15.21 9.31 2.11
C ALA A 138 -13.72 9.28 2.43
N PRO A 139 -12.87 9.82 1.53
CA PRO A 139 -11.45 10.00 1.81
C PRO A 139 -11.23 10.81 3.10
N VAL A 140 -10.10 10.56 3.74
CA VAL A 140 -9.64 11.30 4.92
C VAL A 140 -8.66 12.37 4.47
N THR A 141 -8.96 13.64 4.73
CA THR A 141 -8.03 14.75 4.49
C THR A 141 -7.34 15.13 5.79
N THR A 142 -6.02 15.15 5.79
CA THR A 142 -5.21 15.49 6.96
C THR A 142 -3.90 16.17 6.54
N THR A 143 -3.42 17.11 7.36
CA THR A 143 -2.09 17.69 7.15
C THR A 143 -1.04 16.81 7.80
N ILE A 144 -0.05 16.36 7.00
CA ILE A 144 1.04 15.52 7.49
C ILE A 144 2.34 16.33 7.49
N ALA A 145 2.77 16.76 8.67
CA ALA A 145 4.02 17.48 8.83
C ALA A 145 5.24 16.60 8.48
N THR A 146 6.37 17.23 8.18
CA THR A 146 7.65 16.53 7.98
C THR A 146 7.99 15.68 9.20
N ASN A 147 8.34 14.41 8.97
CA ASN A 147 8.60 13.38 9.99
C ASN A 147 7.40 13.01 10.88
N ALA A 148 6.20 13.53 10.62
CA ALA A 148 5.00 13.06 11.32
C ALA A 148 4.66 11.62 10.91
N THR A 149 4.05 10.88 11.85
CA THR A 149 3.74 9.45 11.71
C THR A 149 2.27 9.16 12.00
N PRO A 150 1.31 9.76 11.27
CA PRO A 150 -0.09 9.45 11.45
C PRO A 150 -0.38 7.97 11.15
N THR A 151 -1.41 7.45 11.78
CA THR A 151 -1.87 6.08 11.57
C THR A 151 -3.32 6.07 11.13
N PHE A 152 -3.69 5.02 10.36
CA PHE A 152 -5.04 4.88 9.82
C PHE A 152 -5.56 3.48 10.09
N ALA A 153 -6.86 3.36 10.29
CA ALA A 153 -7.57 2.09 10.31
C ALA A 153 -8.47 1.99 9.09
N VAL A 154 -8.43 0.87 8.41
CA VAL A 154 -9.28 0.56 7.25
C VAL A 154 -10.12 -0.65 7.57
N PHE A 155 -11.43 -0.52 7.41
CA PHE A 155 -12.42 -1.57 7.65
C PHE A 155 -12.96 -2.06 6.30
N VAL A 156 -12.95 -3.36 6.13
CA VAL A 156 -13.38 -4.04 4.91
C VAL A 156 -14.58 -4.91 5.24
N THR A 157 -15.77 -4.48 4.85
CA THR A 157 -17.00 -5.22 5.08
C THR A 157 -17.39 -5.96 3.80
N GLY A 158 -17.52 -7.29 3.88
CA GLY A 158 -17.96 -8.11 2.77
C GLY A 158 -19.43 -7.84 2.42
N THR A 159 -19.76 -7.96 1.14
CA THR A 159 -21.14 -7.98 0.63
C THR A 159 -21.44 -9.27 -0.11
N ASP A 160 -20.41 -10.06 -0.43
CA ASP A 160 -20.48 -11.41 -0.99
C ASP A 160 -19.12 -12.10 -0.83
N ASN A 161 -18.97 -13.30 -1.40
CA ASN A 161 -17.74 -14.10 -1.33
C ASN A 161 -16.56 -13.42 -2.04
N VAL A 162 -15.46 -13.26 -1.33
CA VAL A 162 -14.15 -12.86 -1.87
C VAL A 162 -13.23 -14.07 -1.79
N PRO A 163 -12.91 -14.74 -2.90
CA PRO A 163 -12.04 -15.90 -2.89
C PRO A 163 -10.58 -15.53 -2.57
N PHE A 164 -9.80 -16.50 -2.14
CA PHE A 164 -8.38 -16.30 -1.90
C PHE A 164 -7.62 -16.12 -3.23
N ASP A 165 -7.35 -14.89 -3.57
CA ASP A 165 -6.47 -14.49 -4.69
C ASP A 165 -5.64 -13.27 -4.26
N PRO A 166 -4.53 -13.48 -3.52
CA PRO A 166 -3.76 -12.39 -2.93
C PRO A 166 -3.08 -11.49 -3.96
N ALA A 167 -3.02 -11.89 -5.21
CA ALA A 167 -2.50 -11.09 -6.29
C ALA A 167 -3.52 -10.03 -6.76
N ASN A 168 -4.79 -10.40 -6.89
CA ASN A 168 -5.81 -9.56 -7.50
C ASN A 168 -6.82 -9.01 -6.49
N ASN A 169 -7.18 -9.80 -5.46
CA ASN A 169 -8.16 -9.39 -4.46
C ASN A 169 -7.48 -8.59 -3.35
N ARG A 170 -7.31 -7.28 -3.59
CA ARG A 170 -6.56 -6.38 -2.70
C ARG A 170 -7.33 -5.10 -2.39
N VAL A 171 -7.04 -4.53 -1.23
CA VAL A 171 -7.40 -3.17 -0.87
C VAL A 171 -6.13 -2.33 -0.84
N PHE A 172 -6.13 -1.26 -1.60
CA PHE A 172 -5.07 -0.26 -1.68
C PHE A 172 -5.41 0.92 -0.78
N VAL A 173 -4.38 1.54 -0.19
CA VAL A 173 -4.49 2.82 0.50
C VAL A 173 -3.50 3.77 -0.16
N ASN A 174 -4.03 4.81 -0.78
CA ASN A 174 -3.28 5.80 -1.53
C ASN A 174 -3.26 7.13 -0.79
N PHE A 175 -2.10 7.77 -0.78
CA PHE A 175 -1.84 9.10 -0.19
C PHE A 175 -1.61 10.08 -1.33
N LYS A 176 -2.54 11.01 -1.54
CA LYS A 176 -2.49 11.99 -2.64
C LYS A 176 -2.33 13.39 -2.08
N ASP A 177 -1.48 14.17 -2.72
CA ASP A 177 -1.37 15.60 -2.42
C ASP A 177 -2.55 16.41 -2.98
N SER A 178 -2.58 17.70 -2.70
CA SER A 178 -3.63 18.63 -3.15
C SER A 178 -3.73 18.76 -4.68
N SER A 179 -2.71 18.32 -5.42
CA SER A 179 -2.73 18.23 -6.89
C SER A 179 -3.27 16.90 -7.41
N GLY A 180 -3.59 15.96 -6.52
CA GLY A 180 -4.05 14.62 -6.84
C GLY A 180 -2.93 13.63 -7.20
N LEU A 181 -1.67 14.01 -7.04
CA LEU A 181 -0.53 13.10 -7.27
C LEU A 181 -0.31 12.18 -6.08
N THR A 182 -0.11 10.90 -6.35
CA THR A 182 0.19 9.91 -5.33
C THR A 182 1.58 10.12 -4.75
N ARG A 183 1.66 10.33 -3.44
CA ARG A 183 2.88 10.56 -2.66
C ARG A 183 3.29 9.36 -1.82
N GLY A 184 2.45 8.33 -1.79
CA GLY A 184 2.71 7.07 -1.11
C GLY A 184 1.55 6.11 -1.29
N GLY A 185 1.76 4.85 -0.95
CA GLY A 185 0.71 3.85 -1.02
C GLY A 185 1.13 2.54 -0.38
N THR A 186 0.13 1.75 0.01
CA THR A 186 0.31 0.39 0.50
C THR A 186 -0.92 -0.44 0.15
N SER A 187 -0.85 -1.75 0.31
CA SER A 187 -2.01 -2.61 0.07
C SER A 187 -1.98 -3.88 0.90
N VAL A 188 -3.14 -4.46 1.13
CA VAL A 188 -3.30 -5.80 1.73
C VAL A 188 -4.19 -6.66 0.83
N ALA A 189 -3.96 -7.96 0.84
CA ALA A 189 -4.91 -8.90 0.25
C ALA A 189 -6.14 -9.05 1.14
N VAL A 190 -7.28 -9.38 0.55
CA VAL A 190 -8.53 -9.62 1.29
C VAL A 190 -9.18 -10.92 0.82
N ARG A 191 -9.86 -11.59 1.75
CA ARG A 191 -10.67 -12.78 1.46
C ARG A 191 -11.76 -12.95 2.50
N THR A 192 -12.84 -13.64 2.13
CA THR A 192 -13.84 -14.15 3.08
C THR A 192 -13.41 -15.51 3.65
N GLN A 193 -13.78 -15.80 4.91
CA GLN A 193 -13.52 -17.09 5.61
C GLN A 193 -14.79 -17.62 6.27
#